data_591302bd97f9660fc08aebb2b41a3024
#
_entry.id   591302bd97f9660fc08aebb2b41a3024
#
_cell.length_a   1.000
_cell.length_b   1.000
_cell.length_c   1.000
_cell.angle_alpha   90.00
_cell.angle_beta   90.00
_cell.angle_gamma   90.00
#
_symmetry.space_group_name_H-M   'P 1'
#
loop_
_entity.id
_entity.type
_entity.pdbx_description
1 polymer ?
#
loop_
_entity_poly.entity_id
_entity_poly.type
_entity_poly.pdbx_seq_one_letter_code
_entity_poly.pdbx_strand_id
1 'polypeptide(L)'
;MLTLAQGMDLPAWANVAYLVAAVMFIFGIKGMTHPKTAVRGNLISAVAMLIAVVVTLTSGAIRIELQWWMVVVGLAVGGGAGAVMATRVQMTGMPQLVAVFNGFGGAASTFVAGAELVTVAHALDSPLFDLAQAAGGQVPAAPLIAAAAAGIIGTVTLTGSLVAFGKLQEIKSISGNVALPGHQLLNAALAAAAVGLGVWIVVAPETGPLAYLLLALVAAALGVTLVLPIGGADMPVVVALLNSYSGLAAAAT
;
A
#
# COMPACT_ATOMS: atom_id res chain seq x y z
N MET A 1 18.53 0.07 -26.50
CA MET A 1 18.66 -0.72 -25.27
C MET A 1 17.58 -0.22 -24.32
N LEU A 2 16.38 -0.83 -24.43
CA LEU A 2 15.25 -0.49 -23.55
C LEU A 2 15.49 -1.17 -22.21
N THR A 3 16.05 -0.42 -21.29
CA THR A 3 16.27 -0.84 -19.93
C THR A 3 14.96 -0.64 -19.15
N LEU A 4 14.10 -1.66 -19.12
CA LEU A 4 13.06 -1.81 -18.10
C LEU A 4 13.67 -1.91 -16.68
N ALA A 5 15.01 -1.93 -16.59
CA ALA A 5 15.78 -2.09 -15.37
C ALA A 5 16.74 -0.94 -15.08
N GLN A 6 16.67 0.19 -15.78
CA GLN A 6 17.27 1.38 -15.20
C GLN A 6 16.34 1.80 -14.06
N GLY A 7 16.74 1.45 -12.84
CA GLY A 7 16.28 2.18 -11.67
C GLY A 7 16.31 3.66 -12.08
N MET A 8 15.19 4.36 -11.93
CA MET A 8 15.09 5.75 -12.34
C MET A 8 16.27 6.47 -11.66
N ASP A 9 17.27 6.89 -12.46
CA ASP A 9 18.30 7.77 -11.94
C ASP A 9 17.62 9.08 -11.60
N LEU A 10 17.08 9.13 -10.39
CA LEU A 10 16.49 10.33 -9.86
C LEU A 10 17.55 11.42 -9.87
N PRO A 11 17.23 12.65 -10.26
CA PRO A 11 18.18 13.74 -10.21
C PRO A 11 18.73 13.87 -8.78
N ALA A 12 20.01 14.20 -8.66
CA ALA A 12 20.70 14.24 -7.36
C ALA A 12 19.98 15.08 -6.31
N TRP A 13 19.31 16.17 -6.73
CA TRP A 13 18.50 16.99 -5.81
C TRP A 13 17.30 16.23 -5.23
N ALA A 14 16.68 15.33 -6.00
CA ALA A 14 15.55 14.54 -5.51
C ALA A 14 16.01 13.52 -4.46
N ASN A 15 17.13 12.85 -4.69
CA ASN A 15 17.73 11.94 -3.71
C ASN A 15 18.07 12.66 -2.40
N VAL A 16 18.62 13.87 -2.47
CA VAL A 16 18.90 14.70 -1.28
C VAL A 16 17.60 15.11 -0.58
N ALA A 17 16.57 15.50 -1.33
CA ALA A 17 15.29 15.89 -0.75
C ALA A 17 14.57 14.70 -0.08
N TYR A 18 14.61 13.51 -0.67
CA TYR A 18 14.10 12.29 -0.01
C TYR A 18 14.89 11.93 1.25
N LEU A 19 16.22 12.10 1.23
CA LEU A 19 17.04 11.89 2.43
C LEU A 19 16.65 12.87 3.55
N VAL A 20 16.44 14.15 3.21
CA VAL A 20 15.97 15.16 4.17
C VAL A 20 14.59 14.78 4.72
N ALA A 21 13.64 14.38 3.86
CA ALA A 21 12.34 13.93 4.28
C ALA A 21 12.42 12.71 5.22
N ALA A 22 13.26 11.72 4.90
CA ALA A 22 13.47 10.54 5.74
C ALA A 22 14.02 10.91 7.12
N VAL A 23 15.02 11.78 7.19
CA VAL A 23 15.58 12.28 8.46
C VAL A 23 14.51 13.04 9.25
N MET A 24 13.70 13.87 8.60
CA MET A 24 12.59 14.58 9.22
C MET A 24 11.54 13.60 9.77
N PHE A 25 11.21 12.52 9.07
CA PHE A 25 10.31 11.47 9.60
C PHE A 25 10.85 10.84 10.87
N ILE A 26 12.15 10.51 10.91
CA ILE A 26 12.79 9.94 12.13
C ILE A 26 12.64 10.90 13.30
N PHE A 27 12.97 12.18 13.12
CA PHE A 27 12.81 13.18 14.16
C PHE A 27 11.35 13.46 14.53
N GLY A 28 10.46 13.43 13.55
CA GLY A 28 9.02 13.56 13.76
C GLY A 28 8.48 12.43 14.65
N ILE A 29 8.79 11.17 14.30
CA ILE A 29 8.38 9.99 15.09
C ILE A 29 8.97 10.07 16.50
N LYS A 30 10.27 10.39 16.63
CA LYS A 30 10.90 10.59 17.93
C LYS A 30 10.22 11.71 18.73
N GLY A 31 9.82 12.81 18.09
CA GLY A 31 9.09 13.90 18.73
C GLY A 31 7.71 13.48 19.23
N MET A 32 7.04 12.55 18.55
CA MET A 32 5.71 12.06 18.93
C MET A 32 5.71 11.10 20.13
N THR A 33 6.87 10.60 20.56
CA THR A 33 6.95 9.70 21.74
C THR A 33 6.67 10.39 23.07
N HIS A 34 6.71 11.73 23.10
CA HIS A 34 6.48 12.52 24.31
C HIS A 34 5.32 13.50 24.14
N PRO A 35 4.34 13.56 25.08
CA PRO A 35 3.16 14.43 24.95
C PRO A 35 3.49 15.91 24.71
N LYS A 36 4.55 16.43 25.36
CA LYS A 36 4.98 17.85 25.24
C LYS A 36 5.52 18.19 23.85
N THR A 37 6.05 17.23 23.12
CA THR A 37 6.68 17.42 21.79
C THR A 37 5.85 16.82 20.66
N ALA A 38 4.78 16.09 20.97
CA ALA A 38 3.99 15.33 20.00
C ALA A 38 3.43 16.20 18.86
N VAL A 39 2.91 17.39 19.18
CA VAL A 39 2.37 18.32 18.17
C VAL A 39 3.47 18.77 17.20
N ARG A 40 4.66 19.10 17.70
CA ARG A 40 5.80 19.49 16.86
C ARG A 40 6.30 18.31 16.04
N GLY A 41 6.39 17.10 16.63
CA GLY A 41 6.76 15.88 15.93
C GLY A 41 5.82 15.58 14.77
N ASN A 42 4.51 15.69 15.00
CA ASN A 42 3.50 15.50 13.95
C ASN A 42 3.64 16.54 12.82
N LEU A 43 3.89 17.82 13.16
CA LEU A 43 4.11 18.86 12.15
C LEU A 43 5.37 18.59 11.30
N ILE A 44 6.46 18.14 11.91
CA ILE A 44 7.70 17.77 11.22
C ILE A 44 7.41 16.62 10.24
N SER A 45 6.67 15.59 10.67
CA SER A 45 6.29 14.46 9.81
C SER A 45 5.37 14.90 8.66
N ALA A 46 4.43 15.83 8.91
CA ALA A 46 3.56 16.36 7.88
C ALA A 46 4.34 17.15 6.82
N VAL A 47 5.32 17.97 7.22
CA VAL A 47 6.21 18.70 6.30
C VAL A 47 7.09 17.71 5.52
N ALA A 48 7.61 16.67 6.16
CA ALA A 48 8.38 15.61 5.50
C ALA A 48 7.55 14.91 4.41
N MET A 49 6.29 14.59 4.70
CA MET A 49 5.36 14.01 3.72
C MET A 49 5.11 14.97 2.54
N LEU A 50 4.89 16.25 2.81
CA LEU A 50 4.71 17.25 1.77
C LEU A 50 5.94 17.34 0.86
N ILE A 51 7.15 17.34 1.42
CA ILE A 51 8.39 17.31 0.65
C ILE A 51 8.44 16.07 -0.23
N ALA A 52 8.20 14.88 0.34
CA ALA A 52 8.22 13.63 -0.41
C ALA A 52 7.22 13.65 -1.59
N VAL A 53 5.98 14.09 -1.36
CA VAL A 53 4.95 14.19 -2.41
C VAL A 53 5.37 15.17 -3.50
N VAL A 54 5.83 16.37 -3.14
CA VAL A 54 6.27 17.38 -4.12
C VAL A 54 7.45 16.85 -4.95
N VAL A 55 8.43 16.23 -4.31
CA VAL A 55 9.59 15.64 -5.00
C VAL A 55 9.15 14.53 -5.95
N THR A 56 8.27 13.63 -5.53
CA THR A 56 7.74 12.57 -6.39
C THR A 56 7.06 13.13 -7.64
N LEU A 57 6.25 14.18 -7.48
CA LEU A 57 5.53 14.79 -8.60
C LEU A 57 6.44 15.61 -9.55
N THR A 58 7.55 16.15 -9.05
CA THR A 58 8.42 17.07 -9.81
C THR A 58 9.71 16.43 -10.31
N SER A 59 10.16 15.32 -9.74
CA SER A 59 11.43 14.68 -10.07
C SER A 59 11.44 13.90 -11.40
N GLY A 60 10.28 13.76 -12.06
CA GLY A 60 10.15 12.89 -13.23
C GLY A 60 10.16 11.40 -12.89
N ALA A 61 10.06 11.04 -11.60
CA ALA A 61 9.92 9.66 -11.15
C ALA A 61 8.71 8.96 -11.75
N ILE A 62 7.67 9.74 -12.06
CA ILE A 62 6.46 9.24 -12.71
C ILE A 62 6.60 9.52 -14.21
N ARG A 63 6.97 8.49 -14.98
CA ARG A 63 7.19 8.58 -16.44
C ARG A 63 5.91 8.53 -17.27
N ILE A 64 4.75 8.43 -16.66
CA ILE A 64 3.47 8.41 -17.36
C ILE A 64 3.17 9.85 -17.79
N GLU A 65 2.50 10.02 -18.94
CA GLU A 65 1.81 11.26 -19.29
C GLU A 65 0.80 11.57 -18.18
N LEU A 66 1.33 12.11 -17.09
CA LEU A 66 0.57 12.38 -15.89
C LEU A 66 -0.51 13.39 -16.25
N GLN A 67 -1.73 12.93 -16.29
CA GLN A 67 -2.84 13.86 -16.43
C GLN A 67 -2.97 14.64 -15.12
N TRP A 68 -2.29 15.76 -15.02
CA TRP A 68 -2.21 16.60 -13.82
C TRP A 68 -3.57 16.89 -13.19
N TRP A 69 -4.62 16.94 -14.00
CA TRP A 69 -5.97 17.14 -13.48
C TRP A 69 -6.42 15.97 -12.57
N MET A 70 -6.04 14.73 -12.88
CA MET A 70 -6.36 13.56 -12.04
C MET A 70 -5.65 13.65 -10.69
N VAL A 71 -4.39 14.09 -10.67
CA VAL A 71 -3.63 14.32 -9.44
C VAL A 71 -4.29 15.40 -8.60
N VAL A 72 -4.63 16.53 -9.22
CA VAL A 72 -5.30 17.66 -8.53
C VAL A 72 -6.64 17.22 -7.96
N VAL A 73 -7.47 16.51 -8.74
CA VAL A 73 -8.75 16.01 -8.29
C VAL A 73 -8.57 14.99 -7.15
N GLY A 74 -7.62 14.05 -7.28
CA GLY A 74 -7.31 13.09 -6.22
C GLY A 74 -6.88 13.75 -4.92
N LEU A 75 -5.98 14.75 -5.00
CA LEU A 75 -5.53 15.51 -3.83
C LEU A 75 -6.67 16.37 -3.23
N ALA A 76 -7.50 16.99 -4.05
CA ALA A 76 -8.62 17.81 -3.58
C ALA A 76 -9.69 16.95 -2.89
N VAL A 77 -10.08 15.83 -3.51
CA VAL A 77 -11.10 14.93 -2.96
C VAL A 77 -10.56 14.18 -1.75
N GLY A 78 -9.40 13.53 -1.87
CA GLY A 78 -8.80 12.77 -0.78
C GLY A 78 -8.37 13.64 0.39
N GLY A 79 -7.68 14.75 0.11
CA GLY A 79 -7.24 15.72 1.11
C GLY A 79 -8.43 16.42 1.78
N GLY A 80 -9.43 16.84 1.00
CA GLY A 80 -10.65 17.44 1.53
C GLY A 80 -11.45 16.49 2.43
N ALA A 81 -11.70 15.26 1.98
CA ALA A 81 -12.37 14.24 2.77
C ALA A 81 -11.56 13.93 4.05
N GLY A 82 -10.25 13.73 3.92
CA GLY A 82 -9.36 13.47 5.05
C GLY A 82 -9.35 14.60 6.07
N ALA A 83 -9.28 15.86 5.62
CA ALA A 83 -9.31 17.02 6.50
C ALA A 83 -10.65 17.16 7.25
N VAL A 84 -11.77 16.95 6.54
CA VAL A 84 -13.11 16.96 7.17
C VAL A 84 -13.22 15.85 8.21
N MET A 85 -12.81 14.64 7.90
CA MET A 85 -12.83 13.52 8.84
C MET A 85 -11.95 13.80 10.05
N ALA A 86 -10.70 14.25 9.84
CA ALA A 86 -9.75 14.52 10.92
C ALA A 86 -10.20 15.65 11.87
N THR A 87 -10.90 16.67 11.35
CA THR A 87 -11.37 17.81 12.17
C THR A 87 -12.70 17.58 12.84
N ARG A 88 -13.53 16.65 12.33
CA ARG A 88 -14.88 16.37 12.84
C ARG A 88 -14.97 15.18 13.80
N VAL A 89 -13.95 14.31 13.80
CA VAL A 89 -13.96 13.11 14.64
C VAL A 89 -13.71 13.48 16.11
N GLN A 90 -14.55 12.91 16.99
CA GLN A 90 -14.34 13.00 18.44
C GLN A 90 -13.19 12.10 18.88
N MET A 91 -12.57 12.40 20.03
CA MET A 91 -11.44 11.63 20.57
C MET A 91 -11.77 10.15 20.75
N THR A 92 -13.01 9.82 21.10
CA THR A 92 -13.51 8.44 21.21
C THR A 92 -13.59 7.71 19.87
N GLY A 93 -13.71 8.44 18.76
CA GLY A 93 -13.74 7.92 17.40
C GLY A 93 -12.36 7.82 16.72
N MET A 94 -11.28 8.19 17.41
CA MET A 94 -9.92 8.17 16.80
C MET A 94 -9.49 6.78 16.34
N PRO A 95 -9.71 5.67 17.07
CA PRO A 95 -9.33 4.35 16.59
C PRO A 95 -10.02 3.95 15.28
N GLN A 96 -11.30 4.32 15.14
CA GLN A 96 -12.07 4.09 13.90
C GLN A 96 -11.49 4.87 12.73
N LEU A 97 -11.15 6.13 12.94
CA LEU A 97 -10.54 6.99 11.92
C LEU A 97 -9.18 6.42 11.47
N VAL A 98 -8.35 6.00 12.40
CA VAL A 98 -7.05 5.38 12.11
C VAL A 98 -7.23 4.10 11.29
N ALA A 99 -8.22 3.25 11.63
CA ALA A 99 -8.52 2.05 10.87
C ALA A 99 -8.92 2.37 9.40
N VAL A 100 -9.77 3.37 9.19
CA VAL A 100 -10.18 3.81 7.85
C VAL A 100 -8.98 4.32 7.04
N PHE A 101 -8.16 5.19 7.61
CA PHE A 101 -6.99 5.72 6.91
C PHE A 101 -5.96 4.63 6.59
N ASN A 102 -5.76 3.69 7.51
CA ASN A 102 -4.90 2.53 7.26
C ASN A 102 -5.44 1.68 6.09
N GLY A 103 -6.75 1.45 6.05
CA GLY A 103 -7.40 0.75 4.94
C GLY A 103 -7.21 1.46 3.60
N PHE A 104 -7.37 2.78 3.54
CA PHE A 104 -7.11 3.55 2.32
C PHE A 104 -5.63 3.52 1.91
N GLY A 105 -4.68 3.51 2.85
CA GLY A 105 -3.27 3.28 2.55
C GLY A 105 -3.03 1.91 1.91
N GLY A 106 -3.68 0.86 2.44
CA GLY A 106 -3.65 -0.47 1.84
C GLY A 106 -4.25 -0.50 0.43
N ALA A 107 -5.38 0.19 0.20
CA ALA A 107 -5.97 0.33 -1.12
C ALA A 107 -5.01 1.03 -2.10
N ALA A 108 -4.38 2.13 -1.69
CA ALA A 108 -3.42 2.84 -2.51
C ALA A 108 -2.26 1.93 -2.95
N SER A 109 -1.67 1.17 -2.02
CA SER A 109 -0.61 0.20 -2.33
C SER A 109 -1.07 -0.87 -3.32
N THR A 110 -2.30 -1.38 -3.14
CA THR A 110 -2.90 -2.37 -4.06
C THR A 110 -3.05 -1.81 -5.47
N PHE A 111 -3.57 -0.59 -5.61
CA PHE A 111 -3.78 0.01 -6.92
C PHE A 111 -2.47 0.38 -7.61
N VAL A 112 -1.47 0.89 -6.88
CA VAL A 112 -0.15 1.21 -7.44
C VAL A 112 0.52 -0.05 -7.96
N ALA A 113 0.54 -1.13 -7.18
CA ALA A 113 1.11 -2.40 -7.59
C ALA A 113 0.37 -3.01 -8.80
N GLY A 114 -0.96 -2.89 -8.84
CA GLY A 114 -1.76 -3.34 -9.99
C GLY A 114 -1.49 -2.53 -11.25
N ALA A 115 -1.32 -1.22 -11.13
CA ALA A 115 -0.98 -0.35 -12.25
C ALA A 115 0.39 -0.69 -12.85
N GLU A 116 1.37 -0.98 -12.01
CA GLU A 116 2.70 -1.42 -12.45
C GLU A 116 2.62 -2.69 -13.30
N LEU A 117 1.86 -3.69 -12.85
CA LEU A 117 1.69 -4.95 -13.59
C LEU A 117 0.96 -4.77 -14.93
N VAL A 118 -0.01 -3.87 -15.00
CA VAL A 118 -0.67 -3.51 -16.27
C VAL A 118 0.32 -2.84 -17.21
N THR A 119 1.17 -1.96 -16.70
CA THR A 119 2.23 -1.30 -17.48
C THR A 119 3.24 -2.32 -18.02
N VAL A 120 3.66 -3.28 -17.18
CA VAL A 120 4.54 -4.38 -17.61
C VAL A 120 3.87 -5.21 -18.70
N ALA A 121 2.60 -5.62 -18.53
CA ALA A 121 1.89 -6.42 -19.51
C ALA A 121 1.80 -5.70 -20.87
N HIS A 122 1.45 -4.41 -20.89
CA HIS A 122 1.44 -3.63 -22.12
C HIS A 122 2.83 -3.50 -22.78
N ALA A 123 3.90 -3.43 -21.96
CA ALA A 123 5.25 -3.41 -22.49
C ALA A 123 5.64 -4.74 -23.14
N LEU A 124 5.18 -5.86 -22.58
CA LEU A 124 5.39 -7.20 -23.14
C LEU A 124 4.69 -7.42 -24.49
N ASP A 125 3.54 -6.79 -24.71
CA ASP A 125 2.78 -6.86 -25.97
C ASP A 125 3.37 -5.95 -27.07
N SER A 126 4.47 -5.24 -26.79
CA SER A 126 5.05 -4.31 -27.74
C SER A 126 6.07 -4.99 -28.66
N PRO A 127 6.12 -4.64 -29.99
CA PRO A 127 7.13 -5.16 -30.91
C PRO A 127 8.60 -4.85 -30.50
N LEU A 128 8.78 -3.82 -29.68
CA LEU A 128 10.08 -3.45 -29.15
C LEU A 128 10.58 -4.44 -28.09
N PHE A 129 9.64 -5.08 -27.37
CA PHE A 129 9.98 -6.12 -26.41
C PHE A 129 10.49 -7.39 -27.10
N ASP A 130 9.86 -7.79 -28.23
CA ASP A 130 10.30 -8.93 -29.02
C ASP A 130 11.75 -8.76 -29.49
N LEU A 131 12.10 -7.54 -29.94
CA LEU A 131 13.48 -7.20 -30.31
C LEU A 131 14.44 -7.23 -29.12
N ALA A 132 14.01 -6.74 -27.96
CA ALA A 132 14.81 -6.76 -26.73
C ALA A 132 15.04 -8.20 -26.23
N GLN A 133 14.03 -9.04 -26.31
CA GLN A 133 14.08 -10.46 -25.93
C GLN A 133 15.02 -11.23 -26.88
N ALA A 134 14.94 -10.98 -28.19
CA ALA A 134 15.86 -11.54 -29.16
C ALA A 134 17.32 -11.15 -28.90
N ALA A 135 17.55 -10.00 -28.25
CA ALA A 135 18.85 -9.54 -27.80
C ALA A 135 19.26 -10.05 -26.39
N GLY A 136 18.50 -11.00 -25.82
CA GLY A 136 18.77 -11.57 -24.48
C GLY A 136 18.23 -10.74 -23.31
N GLY A 137 17.35 -9.78 -23.56
CA GLY A 137 16.67 -9.01 -22.51
C GLY A 137 15.64 -9.87 -21.76
N GLN A 138 15.56 -9.73 -20.44
CA GLN A 138 14.58 -10.39 -19.60
C GLN A 138 13.81 -9.35 -18.78
N VAL A 139 12.56 -9.70 -18.41
CA VAL A 139 11.80 -8.90 -17.45
C VAL A 139 12.43 -9.08 -16.07
N PRO A 140 12.84 -7.98 -15.39
CA PRO A 140 13.39 -8.10 -14.06
C PRO A 140 12.37 -8.68 -13.08
N ALA A 141 12.76 -9.70 -12.33
CA ALA A 141 11.87 -10.33 -11.34
C ALA A 141 11.60 -9.43 -10.12
N ALA A 142 12.53 -8.55 -9.77
CA ALA A 142 12.44 -7.74 -8.56
C ALA A 142 11.19 -6.83 -8.51
N PRO A 143 10.86 -6.03 -9.54
CA PRO A 143 9.61 -5.26 -9.57
C PRO A 143 8.36 -6.12 -9.50
N LEU A 144 8.33 -7.29 -10.15
CA LEU A 144 7.20 -8.20 -10.13
C LEU A 144 6.98 -8.80 -8.72
N ILE A 145 8.06 -9.18 -8.04
CA ILE A 145 8.02 -9.66 -6.66
C ILE A 145 7.52 -8.55 -5.74
N ALA A 146 8.03 -7.33 -5.89
CA ALA A 146 7.62 -6.17 -5.11
C ALA A 146 6.13 -5.86 -5.32
N ALA A 147 5.65 -5.83 -6.57
CA ALA A 147 4.26 -5.61 -6.89
C ALA A 147 3.34 -6.72 -6.32
N ALA A 148 3.74 -7.99 -6.40
CA ALA A 148 2.99 -9.09 -5.80
C ALA A 148 2.92 -8.96 -4.27
N ALA A 149 4.04 -8.68 -3.61
CA ALA A 149 4.10 -8.48 -2.16
C ALA A 149 3.25 -7.27 -1.72
N ALA A 150 3.38 -6.13 -2.41
CA ALA A 150 2.58 -4.94 -2.14
C ALA A 150 1.08 -5.18 -2.37
N GLY A 151 0.72 -5.96 -3.39
CA GLY A 151 -0.65 -6.37 -3.65
C GLY A 151 -1.24 -7.22 -2.54
N ILE A 152 -0.50 -8.23 -2.05
CA ILE A 152 -0.94 -9.09 -0.93
C ILE A 152 -1.13 -8.23 0.32
N ILE A 153 -0.09 -7.52 0.74
CA ILE A 153 -0.10 -6.78 2.01
C ILE A 153 -1.08 -5.61 1.94
N GLY A 154 -1.13 -4.89 0.82
CA GLY A 154 -2.06 -3.78 0.62
C GLY A 154 -3.52 -4.23 0.71
N THR A 155 -3.87 -5.32 0.04
CA THR A 155 -5.24 -5.83 0.03
C THR A 155 -5.64 -6.42 1.39
N VAL A 156 -4.75 -7.18 2.05
CA VAL A 156 -4.97 -7.65 3.43
C VAL A 156 -5.18 -6.47 4.37
N THR A 157 -4.37 -5.42 4.23
CA THR A 157 -4.50 -4.20 5.05
C THR A 157 -5.82 -3.50 4.80
N LEU A 158 -6.24 -3.35 3.54
CA LEU A 158 -7.53 -2.75 3.20
C LEU A 158 -8.68 -3.48 3.88
N THR A 159 -8.82 -4.77 3.61
CA THR A 159 -9.97 -5.55 4.07
C THR A 159 -9.92 -5.81 5.57
N GLY A 160 -8.74 -6.10 6.13
CA GLY A 160 -8.54 -6.26 7.57
C GLY A 160 -8.87 -4.97 8.34
N SER A 161 -8.48 -3.80 7.82
CA SER A 161 -8.79 -2.51 8.43
C SER A 161 -10.28 -2.16 8.35
N LEU A 162 -10.97 -2.54 7.27
CA LEU A 162 -12.43 -2.37 7.17
C LEU A 162 -13.16 -3.26 8.18
N VAL A 163 -12.71 -4.49 8.40
CA VAL A 163 -13.25 -5.36 9.46
C VAL A 163 -12.97 -4.75 10.83
N ALA A 164 -11.75 -4.25 11.08
CA ALA A 164 -11.39 -3.59 12.33
C ALA A 164 -12.27 -2.36 12.58
N PHE A 165 -12.46 -1.51 11.56
CA PHE A 165 -13.39 -0.38 11.63
C PHE A 165 -14.79 -0.81 12.02
N GLY A 166 -15.35 -1.83 11.35
CA GLY A 166 -16.68 -2.33 11.64
C GLY A 166 -16.84 -2.88 13.08
N LYS A 167 -15.78 -3.53 13.61
CA LYS A 167 -15.74 -3.98 15.01
C LYS A 167 -15.69 -2.81 15.99
N LEU A 168 -14.88 -1.79 15.70
CA LEU A 168 -14.79 -0.57 16.49
C LEU A 168 -16.08 0.27 16.46
N GLN A 169 -16.87 0.13 15.41
CA GLN A 169 -18.22 0.71 15.29
C GLN A 169 -19.31 -0.15 15.92
N GLU A 170 -18.94 -1.27 16.55
CA GLU A 170 -19.87 -2.22 17.19
C GLU A 170 -20.98 -2.71 16.24
N ILE A 171 -20.66 -2.87 14.94
CA ILE A 171 -21.63 -3.40 13.97
C ILE A 171 -22.00 -4.83 14.37
N LYS A 172 -23.26 -5.05 14.70
CA LYS A 172 -23.79 -6.30 15.32
C LYS A 172 -23.39 -7.58 14.59
N SER A 173 -23.28 -7.54 13.26
CA SER A 173 -22.93 -8.72 12.45
C SER A 173 -21.45 -9.16 12.55
N ILE A 174 -20.56 -8.27 12.99
CA ILE A 174 -19.10 -8.52 13.01
C ILE A 174 -18.45 -8.15 14.35
N SER A 175 -19.14 -7.51 15.28
CA SER A 175 -18.59 -7.04 16.57
C SER A 175 -18.17 -8.18 17.50
N GLY A 176 -18.79 -9.37 17.38
CA GLY A 176 -18.41 -10.55 18.16
C GLY A 176 -17.13 -11.22 17.69
N ASN A 177 -16.65 -12.18 18.49
CA ASN A 177 -15.57 -13.10 18.10
C ASN A 177 -16.17 -14.16 17.15
N VAL A 178 -16.13 -13.90 15.85
CA VAL A 178 -16.63 -14.84 14.85
C VAL A 178 -15.47 -15.76 14.48
N ALA A 179 -15.35 -16.88 15.20
CA ALA A 179 -14.36 -17.91 14.88
C ALA A 179 -15.02 -18.97 13.98
N LEU A 180 -14.48 -19.11 12.77
CA LEU A 180 -14.86 -20.21 11.88
C LEU A 180 -14.13 -21.48 12.28
N PRO A 181 -14.76 -22.67 12.31
CA PRO A 181 -14.06 -23.92 12.53
C PRO A 181 -12.93 -24.10 11.52
N GLY A 182 -11.71 -24.40 11.99
CA GLY A 182 -10.56 -24.58 11.09
C GLY A 182 -10.02 -23.29 10.46
N HIS A 183 -10.33 -22.10 10.99
CA HIS A 183 -9.90 -20.82 10.43
C HIS A 183 -8.39 -20.70 10.25
N GLN A 184 -7.58 -21.33 11.10
CA GLN A 184 -6.13 -21.36 10.95
C GLN A 184 -5.69 -22.06 9.66
N LEU A 185 -6.31 -23.20 9.36
CA LEU A 185 -6.04 -23.94 8.12
C LEU A 185 -6.53 -23.15 6.90
N LEU A 186 -7.70 -22.51 7.00
CA LEU A 186 -8.23 -21.64 5.96
C LEU A 186 -7.27 -20.47 5.70
N ASN A 187 -6.81 -19.78 6.74
CA ASN A 187 -5.86 -18.67 6.60
C ASN A 187 -4.52 -19.14 6.00
N ALA A 188 -4.02 -20.30 6.41
CA ALA A 188 -2.80 -20.87 5.84
C ALA A 188 -2.99 -21.21 4.35
N ALA A 189 -4.14 -21.77 3.96
CA ALA A 189 -4.45 -22.08 2.58
C ALA A 189 -4.58 -20.81 1.72
N LEU A 190 -5.27 -19.79 2.23
CA LEU A 190 -5.39 -18.49 1.55
C LEU A 190 -4.03 -17.79 1.40
N ALA A 191 -3.20 -17.82 2.44
CA ALA A 191 -1.85 -17.25 2.39
C ALA A 191 -0.98 -18.01 1.36
N ALA A 192 -1.01 -19.35 1.36
CA ALA A 192 -0.29 -20.16 0.39
C ALA A 192 -0.78 -19.89 -1.05
N ALA A 193 -2.09 -19.76 -1.25
CA ALA A 193 -2.67 -19.42 -2.54
C ALA A 193 -2.23 -18.02 -3.02
N ALA A 194 -2.23 -17.03 -2.12
CA ALA A 194 -1.76 -15.67 -2.44
C ALA A 194 -0.28 -15.66 -2.85
N VAL A 195 0.57 -16.38 -2.10
CA VAL A 195 2.00 -16.54 -2.44
C VAL A 195 2.17 -17.28 -3.77
N GLY A 196 1.40 -18.36 -4.01
CA GLY A 196 1.42 -19.11 -5.27
C GLY A 196 1.04 -18.24 -6.46
N LEU A 197 0.03 -17.38 -6.32
CA LEU A 197 -0.36 -16.40 -7.34
C LEU A 197 0.73 -15.34 -7.54
N GLY A 198 1.41 -14.92 -6.47
CA GLY A 198 2.58 -14.04 -6.55
C GLY A 198 3.72 -14.67 -7.34
N VAL A 199 4.01 -15.94 -7.11
CA VAL A 199 4.99 -16.69 -7.90
C VAL A 199 4.55 -16.81 -9.36
N TRP A 200 3.25 -17.03 -9.62
CA TRP A 200 2.71 -17.05 -10.98
C TRP A 200 2.96 -15.73 -11.72
N ILE A 201 2.74 -14.56 -11.08
CA ILE A 201 3.03 -13.25 -11.66
C ILE A 201 4.49 -13.15 -12.12
N VAL A 202 5.42 -13.70 -11.33
CA VAL A 202 6.86 -13.65 -11.64
C VAL A 202 7.25 -14.60 -12.78
N VAL A 203 6.63 -15.78 -12.82
CA VAL A 203 6.96 -16.84 -13.81
C VAL A 203 6.29 -16.59 -15.16
N ALA A 204 5.08 -16.00 -15.16
CA ALA A 204 4.29 -15.75 -16.36
C ALA A 204 3.76 -14.29 -16.36
N PRO A 205 4.65 -13.31 -16.52
CA PRO A 205 4.31 -11.88 -16.40
C PRO A 205 3.31 -11.41 -17.45
N GLU A 206 3.16 -12.09 -18.58
CA GLU A 206 2.16 -11.84 -19.61
C GLU A 206 0.72 -12.01 -19.10
N THR A 207 0.52 -12.89 -18.14
CA THR A 207 -0.78 -13.10 -17.47
C THR A 207 -0.87 -12.31 -16.14
N GLY A 208 0.10 -11.46 -15.87
CA GLY A 208 0.26 -10.71 -14.61
C GLY A 208 -1.00 -10.01 -14.13
N PRO A 209 -1.72 -9.25 -14.97
CA PRO A 209 -2.95 -8.55 -14.55
C PRO A 209 -4.06 -9.49 -14.07
N LEU A 210 -4.27 -10.63 -14.73
CA LEU A 210 -5.25 -11.64 -14.31
C LEU A 210 -4.82 -12.32 -12.99
N ALA A 211 -3.56 -12.76 -12.93
CA ALA A 211 -3.01 -13.37 -11.72
C ALA A 211 -3.07 -12.42 -10.53
N TYR A 212 -2.84 -11.13 -10.76
CA TYR A 212 -2.94 -10.08 -9.74
C TYR A 212 -4.37 -9.86 -9.25
N LEU A 213 -5.36 -9.86 -10.14
CA LEU A 213 -6.76 -9.78 -9.75
C LEU A 213 -7.16 -10.94 -8.84
N LEU A 214 -6.75 -12.16 -9.21
CA LEU A 214 -7.00 -13.36 -8.38
C LEU A 214 -6.27 -13.26 -7.04
N LEU A 215 -5.01 -12.80 -7.03
CA LEU A 215 -4.22 -12.54 -5.84
C LEU A 215 -4.95 -11.55 -4.92
N ALA A 216 -5.43 -10.43 -5.45
CA ALA A 216 -6.15 -9.42 -4.69
C ALA A 216 -7.44 -9.99 -4.07
N LEU A 217 -8.20 -10.82 -4.80
CA LEU A 217 -9.40 -11.47 -4.27
C LEU A 217 -9.08 -12.45 -3.14
N VAL A 218 -8.05 -13.27 -3.29
CA VAL A 218 -7.59 -14.22 -2.26
C VAL A 218 -7.04 -13.46 -1.04
N ALA A 219 -6.24 -12.44 -1.26
CA ALA A 219 -5.70 -11.59 -0.20
C ALA A 219 -6.82 -10.80 0.54
N ALA A 220 -7.87 -10.38 -0.18
CA ALA A 220 -9.03 -9.75 0.43
C ALA A 220 -9.76 -10.70 1.38
N ALA A 221 -9.98 -11.94 0.96
CA ALA A 221 -10.56 -12.98 1.81
C ALA A 221 -9.67 -13.25 3.03
N LEU A 222 -8.34 -13.35 2.82
CA LEU A 222 -7.37 -13.53 3.90
C LEU A 222 -7.42 -12.39 4.92
N GLY A 223 -7.46 -11.12 4.49
CA GLY A 223 -7.54 -9.97 5.39
C GLY A 223 -8.81 -9.99 6.26
N VAL A 224 -9.94 -10.38 5.68
CA VAL A 224 -11.19 -10.55 6.44
C VAL A 224 -11.05 -11.69 7.46
N THR A 225 -10.61 -12.87 7.03
CA THR A 225 -10.55 -14.06 7.90
C THR A 225 -9.49 -13.97 8.98
N LEU A 226 -8.41 -13.20 8.78
CA LEU A 226 -7.41 -12.92 9.80
C LEU A 226 -7.95 -12.04 10.94
N VAL A 227 -8.73 -11.01 10.61
CA VAL A 227 -9.16 -10.01 11.59
C VAL A 227 -10.52 -10.37 12.23
N LEU A 228 -11.36 -11.12 11.53
CA LEU A 228 -12.71 -11.45 11.98
C LEU A 228 -12.76 -12.17 13.35
N PRO A 229 -11.86 -13.11 13.71
CA PRO A 229 -11.90 -13.77 15.03
C PRO A 229 -11.35 -12.92 16.17
N ILE A 230 -10.71 -11.77 15.90
CA ILE A 230 -10.09 -10.94 16.93
C ILE A 230 -11.15 -10.02 17.56
N GLY A 231 -11.11 -9.84 18.86
CA GLY A 231 -12.06 -8.98 19.59
C GLY A 231 -11.91 -7.48 19.29
N GLY A 232 -12.99 -6.71 19.42
CA GLY A 232 -12.97 -5.26 19.17
C GLY A 232 -11.99 -4.48 20.06
N ALA A 233 -11.76 -4.95 21.28
CA ALA A 233 -10.80 -4.33 22.21
C ALA A 233 -9.34 -4.38 21.72
N ASP A 234 -8.98 -5.42 20.92
CA ASP A 234 -7.64 -5.62 20.39
C ASP A 234 -7.43 -4.95 19.03
N MET A 235 -8.47 -4.35 18.43
CA MET A 235 -8.40 -3.76 17.09
C MET A 235 -7.34 -2.66 16.94
N PRO A 236 -7.08 -1.78 17.91
CA PRO A 236 -5.99 -0.80 17.77
C PRO A 236 -4.62 -1.45 17.55
N VAL A 237 -4.35 -2.58 18.19
CA VAL A 237 -3.10 -3.34 18.01
C VAL A 237 -3.05 -3.98 16.61
N VAL A 238 -4.17 -4.56 16.18
CA VAL A 238 -4.28 -5.15 14.82
C VAL A 238 -4.04 -4.10 13.74
N VAL A 239 -4.66 -2.93 13.86
CA VAL A 239 -4.48 -1.83 12.90
C VAL A 239 -3.03 -1.34 12.90
N ALA A 240 -2.38 -1.22 14.05
CA ALA A 240 -0.97 -0.85 14.14
C ALA A 240 -0.05 -1.88 13.46
N LEU A 241 -0.34 -3.17 13.62
CA LEU A 241 0.39 -4.26 12.96
C LEU A 241 0.22 -4.23 11.44
N LEU A 242 -1.01 -4.08 10.96
CA LEU A 242 -1.32 -3.95 9.52
C LEU A 242 -0.64 -2.72 8.92
N ASN A 243 -0.62 -1.59 9.62
CA ASN A 243 0.08 -0.38 9.19
C ASN A 243 1.60 -0.60 9.08
N SER A 244 2.19 -1.31 10.04
CA SER A 244 3.61 -1.66 10.00
C SER A 244 3.95 -2.52 8.76
N TYR A 245 3.13 -3.53 8.47
CA TYR A 245 3.32 -4.37 7.29
C TYR A 245 3.13 -3.59 5.98
N SER A 246 2.15 -2.69 5.90
CA SER A 246 1.99 -1.79 4.75
C SER A 246 3.21 -0.91 4.54
N GLY A 247 3.80 -0.38 5.63
CA GLY A 247 5.04 0.41 5.55
C GLY A 247 6.22 -0.40 5.02
N LEU A 248 6.35 -1.68 5.44
CA LEU A 248 7.39 -2.58 4.92
C LEU A 248 7.16 -2.90 3.43
N ALA A 249 5.91 -3.14 3.03
CA ALA A 249 5.59 -3.38 1.62
C ALA A 249 5.92 -2.16 0.75
N ALA A 250 5.53 -0.96 1.18
CA ALA A 250 5.85 0.27 0.47
C ALA A 250 7.35 0.56 0.39
N ALA A 251 8.14 0.11 1.37
CA ALA A 251 9.60 0.26 1.33
C ALA A 251 10.29 -0.76 0.40
N ALA A 252 9.61 -1.85 0.05
CA ALA A 252 10.12 -2.90 -0.83
C ALA A 252 9.78 -2.67 -2.33
N THR A 253 8.79 -1.82 -2.61
CA THR A 253 8.39 -1.38 -3.97
C THR A 253 9.13 -0.13 -4.39
#